data_37cd569e1074f53345790d7c9892bc9b
#
_entry.id   37cd569e1074f53345790d7c9892bc9b
#
_cell.length_a   1.000
_cell.length_b   1.000
_cell.length_c   1.000
_cell.angle_alpha   90.00
_cell.angle_beta   90.00
_cell.angle_gamma   90.00
#
_symmetry.space_group_name_H-M   'P 1'
#
loop_
_entity.id
_entity.type
_entity.pdbx_description
1 polymer ?
#
loop_
_entity_poly.entity_id
_entity_poly.type
_entity_poly.pdbx_seq_one_letter_code
_entity_poly.pdbx_strand_id
1 'polypeptide(L)' 'MTIKEIAGLAGVSSAAVSRYLNGGYISEEKKERIRKVIEET' A
#
# COMPACT_ATOMS: atom_id res chain seq x y z
N MET A 1 -6.53 -8.76 -6.47
CA MET A 1 -6.77 -7.79 -5.38
C MET A 1 -6.71 -6.37 -5.91
N THR A 2 -7.62 -5.52 -5.45
CA THR A 2 -7.67 -4.14 -5.94
C THR A 2 -6.89 -3.21 -5.01
N ILE A 3 -6.60 -2.01 -5.51
CA ILE A 3 -5.91 -0.99 -4.70
C ILE A 3 -6.71 -0.68 -3.44
N LYS A 4 -8.04 -0.63 -3.54
CA LYS A 4 -8.88 -0.35 -2.38
C LYS A 4 -8.77 -1.45 -1.32
N GLU A 5 -8.69 -2.69 -1.75
CA GLU A 5 -8.54 -3.80 -0.82
C GLU A 5 -7.18 -3.76 -0.13
N ILE A 6 -6.14 -3.49 -0.87
CA ILE A 6 -4.80 -3.37 -0.30
C ILE A 6 -4.76 -2.22 0.70
N ALA A 7 -5.34 -1.08 0.34
CA ALA A 7 -5.36 0.08 1.22
C ALA A 7 -6.08 -0.23 2.53
N GLY A 8 -7.22 -0.91 2.43
CA GLY A 8 -7.99 -1.28 3.63
C GLY A 8 -7.21 -2.22 4.55
N LEU A 9 -6.57 -3.22 3.97
CA LEU A 9 -5.79 -4.19 4.75
C LEU A 9 -4.54 -3.57 5.33
N ALA A 10 -3.90 -2.68 4.58
CA ALA A 10 -2.68 -2.04 5.04
C ALA A 10 -2.96 -0.87 5.99
N GLY A 11 -4.19 -0.41 6.06
CA GLY A 11 -4.55 0.73 6.91
C GLY A 11 -4.04 2.05 6.38
N VAL A 12 -3.97 2.19 5.06
CA VAL A 12 -3.51 3.42 4.41
C VAL A 12 -4.54 3.85 3.37
N SER A 13 -4.36 5.04 2.79
CA SER A 13 -5.27 5.51 1.76
C SER A 13 -4.98 4.85 0.43
N SER A 14 -5.97 4.81 -0.46
CA SER A 14 -5.76 4.26 -1.79
C SER A 14 -4.74 5.08 -2.57
N ALA A 15 -4.65 6.37 -2.30
CA ALA A 15 -3.64 7.22 -2.92
C ALA A 15 -2.24 6.78 -2.52
N ALA A 16 -2.05 6.37 -1.27
CA ALA A 16 -0.75 5.88 -0.80
C ALA A 16 -0.36 4.60 -1.52
N VAL A 17 -1.31 3.70 -1.71
CA VAL A 17 -1.05 2.46 -2.44
C VAL A 17 -0.68 2.76 -3.89
N SER A 18 -1.40 3.69 -4.51
CA SER A 18 -1.11 4.08 -5.89
C SER A 18 0.31 4.64 -6.01
N ARG A 19 0.72 5.47 -5.06
CA ARG A 19 2.07 6.03 -5.05
C ARG A 19 3.12 4.93 -4.90
N TYR A 20 2.85 3.96 -4.05
CA TYR A 20 3.77 2.84 -3.86
C TYR A 20 3.98 2.08 -5.18
N LEU A 21 2.89 1.80 -5.88
CA LEU A 21 2.94 1.03 -7.12
C LEU A 21 3.60 1.81 -8.26
N ASN A 22 3.44 3.13 -8.26
CA ASN A 22 4.02 3.98 -9.31
C ASN A 22 5.41 4.51 -8.97
N GLY A 23 5.97 4.07 -7.84
CA GLY A 23 7.28 4.55 -7.44
C GLY A 23 7.30 5.94 -6.86
N GLY A 24 6.13 6.46 -6.45
CA GLY A 24 6.05 7.76 -5.82
C GLY A 24 6.54 7.73 -4.38
N TYR A 25 6.68 8.90 -3.79
CA TYR A 25 7.14 8.99 -2.40
C TYR A 25 6.05 8.65 -1.41
N ILE A 26 6.36 7.77 -0.48
CA ILE A 26 5.51 7.50 0.67
C ILE A 26 6.42 7.25 1.86
N SER A 27 5.87 7.38 3.07
CA SER A 27 6.66 7.15 4.28
C SER A 27 7.04 5.67 4.39
N GLU A 28 8.15 5.42 5.07
CA GLU A 28 8.64 4.05 5.28
C GLU A 28 7.61 3.18 5.97
N GLU A 29 6.92 3.74 6.95
CA GLU A 29 5.91 3.01 7.70
C GLU A 29 4.78 2.53 6.79
N LYS A 30 4.26 3.40 5.97
CA LYS A 30 3.19 3.04 5.05
C LYS A 30 3.66 2.07 3.98
N LYS A 31 4.87 2.27 3.51
CA LYS A 31 5.47 1.38 2.52
C LYS A 31 5.56 -0.05 3.06
N GLU A 32 5.99 -0.20 4.30
CA GLU A 32 6.09 -1.49 4.94
C GLU A 32 4.73 -2.18 5.05
N ARG A 33 3.72 -1.42 5.43
CA ARG A 33 2.37 -1.96 5.58
C ARG A 33 1.84 -2.49 4.24
N ILE A 34 2.03 -1.72 3.19
CA ILE A 34 1.58 -2.13 1.86
C ILE A 34 2.34 -3.35 1.40
N ARG A 35 3.64 -3.38 1.62
CA ARG A 35 4.46 -4.51 1.21
C ARG A 35 4.03 -5.79 1.90
N LYS A 36 3.73 -5.72 3.19
CA LYS A 36 3.27 -6.90 3.94
C LYS A 36 1.98 -7.45 3.37
N VAL A 37 1.04 -6.59 3.04
CA VAL A 37 -0.23 -7.03 2.47
C VAL A 37 0.01 -7.74 1.15
N ILE A 38 0.84 -7.18 0.31
CA ILE A 38 1.14 -7.78 -0.99
C ILE A 38 1.84 -9.14 -0.84
N GLU A 39 2.75 -9.24 0.10
CA GLU A 39 3.48 -10.48 0.32
C GLU A 39 2.63 -11.59 0.93
N GLU A 40 1.63 -11.22 1.73
CA GLU A 40 0.78 -12.19 2.39
C GLU A 40 -0.34 -12.72 1.50
N THR A 41 -0.58 -12.08 0.41
CA THR A 41 -1.56 -12.54 -0.57
C THR A 41 -0.86 -12.93 -1.87
#